data_2d8e45b5424cf1ab63d4a507818983cf
#
_entry.id   2d8e45b5424cf1ab63d4a507818983cf
#
_cell.length_a   1.000
_cell.length_b   1.000
_cell.length_c   1.000
_cell.angle_alpha   90.00
_cell.angle_beta   90.00
_cell.angle_gamma   90.00
#
_symmetry.space_group_name_H-M   'P 1'
#
loop_
_entity.id
_entity.type
_entity.pdbx_description
1 polymer ?
#
loop_
_entity_poly.entity_id
_entity_poly.type
_entity_poly.pdbx_seq_one_letter_code
_entity_poly.pdbx_strand_id
1 'polypeptide(L)'
;VGEDTALTDPDTHHIVHALESAEFLVVQDIFLSETAKLADVVLPAACWAEKDGTFTCTERKVQRVRKAVEAPGEARPDWMILREVGARLGIPMNYDSPQEIFAEMASLSPIYGGISYQRIESEVLQWPCPTPDHGGTKYLHKGSFGRGLGLFSAIDFRPSEELPDEEYPFFLTTGRHYAHYNARTMTGRCPTLASEYSQAITQMHVNDAARLGVNNGDQIRISSRRGEVVSTARLGDIVPEGAIFMDFHFPEANSNVLLGTSLDPITKTPDYKVCAVRIEAA
;
A
#
# COMPACT_ATOMS: atom_id res chain seq x y z
N VAL A 1 6.35 -10.68 1.39
CA VAL A 1 5.78 -10.85 2.74
C VAL A 1 4.80 -9.73 3.02
N GLY A 2 3.48 -10.07 3.20
CA GLY A 2 2.42 -9.11 3.54
C GLY A 2 2.18 -8.01 2.50
N GLU A 3 2.37 -8.31 1.22
CA GLU A 3 2.17 -7.39 0.10
C GLU A 3 1.50 -8.09 -1.07
N ASP A 4 0.51 -7.46 -1.67
CA ASP A 4 -0.23 -7.99 -2.82
C ASP A 4 0.18 -7.27 -4.11
N THR A 5 1.45 -7.43 -4.48
CA THR A 5 2.12 -6.78 -5.61
C THR A 5 1.36 -6.94 -6.93
N ALA A 6 0.77 -8.12 -7.17
CA ALA A 6 -0.03 -8.38 -8.37
C ALA A 6 -1.27 -7.48 -8.48
N LEU A 7 -1.70 -6.84 -7.36
CA LEU A 7 -2.84 -5.94 -7.32
C LEU A 7 -2.44 -4.48 -7.11
N THR A 8 -1.38 -4.25 -6.31
CA THR A 8 -1.05 -2.90 -5.82
C THR A 8 -0.07 -2.15 -6.72
N ASP A 9 0.75 -2.84 -7.50
CA ASP A 9 1.72 -2.20 -8.37
C ASP A 9 1.10 -1.76 -9.71
N PRO A 10 1.58 -0.65 -10.29
CA PRO A 10 1.13 -0.19 -11.60
C PRO A 10 1.64 -1.13 -12.70
N ASP A 11 1.05 -1.01 -13.89
CA ASP A 11 1.31 -1.94 -15.00
C ASP A 11 1.17 -3.40 -14.56
N THR A 12 0.01 -3.73 -14.04
CA THR A 12 -0.32 -5.02 -13.44
C THR A 12 0.04 -6.20 -14.35
N HIS A 13 -0.11 -6.07 -15.68
CA HIS A 13 0.24 -7.15 -16.62
C HIS A 13 1.74 -7.46 -16.61
N HIS A 14 2.57 -6.42 -16.56
CA HIS A 14 4.02 -6.60 -16.44
C HIS A 14 4.40 -7.25 -15.10
N ILE A 15 3.80 -6.81 -14.01
CA ILE A 15 4.07 -7.37 -12.68
C ILE A 15 3.65 -8.83 -12.59
N VAL A 16 2.46 -9.18 -13.04
CA VAL A 16 1.98 -10.57 -13.05
C VAL A 16 2.90 -11.45 -13.90
N HIS A 17 3.27 -10.99 -15.11
CA HIS A 17 4.22 -11.72 -15.96
C HIS A 17 5.59 -11.89 -15.28
N ALA A 18 6.09 -10.88 -14.58
CA ALA A 18 7.36 -10.99 -13.85
C ALA A 18 7.29 -12.01 -12.70
N LEU A 19 6.17 -12.03 -11.95
CA LEU A 19 5.94 -13.01 -10.89
C LEU A 19 5.82 -14.44 -11.43
N GLU A 20 5.08 -14.65 -12.53
CA GLU A 20 4.94 -15.94 -13.20
C GLU A 20 6.26 -16.44 -13.83
N SER A 21 7.16 -15.52 -14.18
CA SER A 21 8.48 -15.84 -14.73
C SER A 21 9.54 -16.14 -13.68
N ALA A 22 9.21 -15.98 -12.40
CA ALA A 22 10.14 -16.30 -11.32
C ALA A 22 10.38 -17.82 -11.27
N GLU A 23 11.63 -18.23 -11.10
CA GLU A 23 11.99 -19.65 -10.98
C GLU A 23 11.32 -20.32 -9.77
N PHE A 24 11.11 -19.57 -8.70
CA PHE A 24 10.45 -20.04 -7.49
C PHE A 24 9.89 -18.86 -6.69
N LEU A 25 8.59 -18.82 -6.46
CA LEU A 25 7.90 -17.74 -5.75
C LEU A 25 7.33 -18.24 -4.43
N VAL A 26 7.76 -17.62 -3.33
CA VAL A 26 7.21 -17.87 -1.99
C VAL A 26 6.48 -16.63 -1.52
N VAL A 27 5.22 -16.78 -1.13
CA VAL A 27 4.41 -15.70 -0.56
C VAL A 27 4.04 -16.03 0.88
N GLN A 28 4.26 -15.07 1.77
CA GLN A 28 3.86 -15.14 3.17
C GLN A 28 2.80 -14.08 3.40
N ASP A 29 1.57 -14.50 3.70
CA ASP A 29 0.45 -13.58 3.87
C ASP A 29 -0.61 -14.15 4.82
N ILE A 30 -1.50 -13.29 5.33
CA ILE A 30 -2.65 -13.67 6.16
C ILE A 30 -3.84 -14.17 5.34
N PHE A 31 -3.86 -13.90 4.03
CA PHE A 31 -4.88 -14.35 3.09
C PHE A 31 -4.25 -14.91 1.81
N LEU A 32 -5.01 -15.71 1.09
CA LEU A 32 -4.66 -16.08 -0.27
C LEU A 32 -4.97 -14.89 -1.19
N SER A 33 -4.01 -13.94 -1.26
CA SER A 33 -4.05 -12.73 -2.08
C SER A 33 -3.88 -13.05 -3.58
N GLU A 34 -4.04 -12.05 -4.45
CA GLU A 34 -3.81 -12.24 -5.89
C GLU A 34 -2.37 -12.67 -6.17
N THR A 35 -1.40 -12.08 -5.48
CA THR A 35 0.01 -12.50 -5.54
C THR A 35 0.20 -13.92 -5.01
N ALA A 36 -0.47 -14.27 -3.91
CA ALA A 36 -0.36 -15.60 -3.32
C ALA A 36 -0.91 -16.72 -4.23
N LYS A 37 -1.87 -16.41 -5.11
CA LYS A 37 -2.39 -17.35 -6.11
C LYS A 37 -1.37 -17.72 -7.18
N LEU A 38 -0.36 -16.90 -7.41
CA LEU A 38 0.72 -17.13 -8.36
C LEU A 38 1.91 -17.87 -7.75
N ALA A 39 1.94 -18.05 -6.43
CA ALA A 39 3.08 -18.57 -5.71
C ALA A 39 3.20 -20.10 -5.79
N ASP A 40 4.42 -20.62 -5.86
CA ASP A 40 4.74 -22.06 -5.70
C ASP A 40 4.49 -22.52 -4.26
N VAL A 41 4.76 -21.64 -3.28
CA VAL A 41 4.55 -21.92 -1.86
C VAL A 41 3.92 -20.71 -1.17
N VAL A 42 2.84 -20.96 -0.42
CA VAL A 42 2.21 -19.97 0.45
C VAL A 42 2.42 -20.35 1.91
N LEU A 43 2.98 -19.42 2.69
CA LEU A 43 3.22 -19.56 4.11
C LEU A 43 2.18 -18.75 4.89
N PRO A 44 1.28 -19.39 5.66
CA PRO A 44 0.22 -18.67 6.35
C PRO A 44 0.78 -17.87 7.53
N ALA A 45 0.56 -16.55 7.51
CA ALA A 45 1.01 -15.62 8.54
C ALA A 45 -0.10 -15.28 9.53
N ALA A 46 0.27 -15.00 10.76
CA ALA A 46 -0.63 -14.49 11.79
C ALA A 46 -0.88 -13.00 11.60
N CYS A 47 -2.13 -12.55 11.76
CA CYS A 47 -2.47 -11.13 11.72
C CYS A 47 -2.01 -10.40 13.00
N TRP A 48 -2.19 -9.08 13.04
CA TRP A 48 -1.73 -8.24 14.15
C TRP A 48 -2.37 -8.60 15.51
N ALA A 49 -3.61 -9.07 15.54
CA ALA A 49 -4.32 -9.46 16.76
C ALA A 49 -3.91 -10.85 17.27
N GLU A 50 -3.21 -11.62 16.47
CA GLU A 50 -2.83 -13.03 16.72
C GLU A 50 -1.38 -13.19 17.16
N LYS A 51 -0.64 -12.07 17.27
CA LYS A 51 0.79 -12.07 17.62
C LYS A 51 1.18 -10.90 18.51
N ASP A 52 2.28 -11.07 19.23
CA ASP A 52 2.95 -10.00 19.96
C ASP A 52 3.94 -9.26 19.04
N GLY A 53 4.17 -7.98 19.34
CA GLY A 53 5.12 -7.18 18.60
C GLY A 53 5.05 -5.70 18.93
N THR A 54 5.54 -4.87 18.00
CA THR A 54 5.43 -3.42 18.06
C THR A 54 4.99 -2.88 16.73
N PHE A 55 4.21 -1.80 16.76
CA PHE A 55 3.93 -0.96 15.60
C PHE A 55 4.42 0.46 15.85
N THR A 56 4.93 1.09 14.80
CA THR A 56 5.23 2.52 14.82
C THR A 56 4.16 3.25 14.01
N CYS A 57 3.41 4.13 14.65
CA CYS A 57 2.38 4.92 13.97
C CYS A 57 2.99 6.09 13.18
N THR A 58 2.17 6.78 12.37
CA THR A 58 2.57 7.94 11.56
C THR A 58 3.21 9.07 12.38
N GLU A 59 2.81 9.21 13.66
CA GLU A 59 3.43 10.17 14.59
C GLU A 59 4.77 9.69 15.15
N ARG A 60 5.30 8.57 14.70
CA ARG A 60 6.56 7.97 15.16
C ARG A 60 6.51 7.41 16.60
N LYS A 61 5.31 7.21 17.15
CA LYS A 61 5.13 6.53 18.43
C LYS A 61 5.32 5.03 18.26
N VAL A 62 6.22 4.45 19.05
CA VAL A 62 6.41 2.99 19.10
C VAL A 62 5.46 2.42 20.14
N GLN A 63 4.60 1.51 19.71
CA GLN A 63 3.49 0.99 20.50
C GLN A 63 3.53 -0.53 20.58
N ARG A 64 3.23 -1.07 21.75
CA ARG A 64 3.10 -2.52 21.94
C ARG A 64 1.81 -3.03 21.32
N VAL A 65 1.94 -4.14 20.60
CA VAL A 65 0.82 -4.97 20.19
C VAL A 65 0.90 -6.28 20.97
N ARG A 66 -0.22 -6.69 21.58
CA ARG A 66 -0.33 -7.93 22.33
C ARG A 66 -1.30 -8.87 21.66
N LYS A 67 -0.96 -10.15 21.62
CA LYS A 67 -1.83 -11.18 21.12
C LYS A 67 -3.17 -11.13 21.88
N ALA A 68 -4.26 -11.01 21.14
CA ALA A 68 -5.62 -10.95 21.67
C ALA A 68 -6.42 -12.24 21.38
N VAL A 69 -6.09 -12.92 20.29
CA VAL A 69 -6.77 -14.14 19.83
C VAL A 69 -5.74 -15.15 19.32
N GLU A 70 -6.12 -16.43 19.25
CA GLU A 70 -5.28 -17.47 18.66
C GLU A 70 -5.27 -17.34 17.13
N ALA A 71 -4.09 -17.60 16.54
CA ALA A 71 -3.97 -17.66 15.08
C ALA A 71 -4.75 -18.88 14.54
N PRO A 72 -5.45 -18.74 13.41
CA PRO A 72 -6.22 -19.85 12.85
C PRO A 72 -5.30 -20.89 12.19
N GLY A 73 -5.69 -22.16 12.28
CA GLY A 73 -5.02 -23.28 11.61
C GLY A 73 -3.53 -23.35 11.92
N GLU A 74 -2.70 -23.29 10.88
CA GLU A 74 -1.24 -23.34 10.98
C GLU A 74 -0.57 -21.97 10.84
N ALA A 75 -1.34 -20.88 10.87
CA ALA A 75 -0.80 -19.52 10.75
C ALA A 75 0.16 -19.19 11.92
N ARG A 76 1.28 -18.58 11.60
CA ARG A 76 2.36 -18.26 12.55
C ARG A 76 2.78 -16.80 12.44
N PRO A 77 3.28 -16.19 13.54
CA PRO A 77 3.94 -14.89 13.45
C PRO A 77 5.06 -14.87 12.40
N ASP A 78 5.13 -13.80 11.62
CA ASP A 78 6.08 -13.65 10.51
C ASP A 78 7.52 -13.95 10.90
N TRP A 79 7.94 -13.44 12.05
CA TRP A 79 9.31 -13.63 12.55
C TRP A 79 9.64 -15.12 12.82
N MET A 80 8.67 -15.93 13.25
CA MET A 80 8.86 -17.37 13.45
C MET A 80 9.05 -18.10 12.12
N ILE A 81 8.27 -17.72 11.11
CA ILE A 81 8.40 -18.27 9.75
C ILE A 81 9.79 -17.94 9.21
N LEU A 82 10.18 -16.64 9.26
CA LEU A 82 11.49 -16.19 8.80
C LEU A 82 12.65 -16.84 9.54
N ARG A 83 12.52 -17.02 10.87
CA ARG A 83 13.51 -17.74 11.69
C ARG A 83 13.71 -19.17 11.20
N GLU A 84 12.63 -19.89 10.90
CA GLU A 84 12.72 -21.26 10.42
C GLU A 84 13.31 -21.35 9.01
N VAL A 85 12.95 -20.44 8.11
CA VAL A 85 13.54 -20.36 6.77
C VAL A 85 15.03 -20.05 6.87
N GLY A 86 15.41 -19.06 7.69
CA GLY A 86 16.81 -18.70 7.91
C GLY A 86 17.64 -19.90 8.45
N ALA A 87 17.11 -20.62 9.43
CA ALA A 87 17.79 -21.79 9.97
C ALA A 87 18.04 -22.87 8.91
N ARG A 88 17.08 -23.12 8.00
CA ARG A 88 17.23 -24.09 6.90
C ARG A 88 18.23 -23.62 5.84
N LEU A 89 18.40 -22.32 5.69
CA LEU A 89 19.39 -21.71 4.79
C LEU A 89 20.78 -21.58 5.44
N GLY A 90 20.96 -22.04 6.67
CA GLY A 90 22.23 -21.91 7.38
C GLY A 90 22.49 -20.53 7.99
N ILE A 91 21.46 -19.69 8.09
CA ILE A 91 21.49 -18.36 8.70
C ILE A 91 20.69 -18.43 10.01
N PRO A 92 21.30 -18.81 11.13
CA PRO A 92 20.58 -18.97 12.38
C PRO A 92 20.10 -17.62 12.93
N MET A 93 18.82 -17.52 13.21
CA MET A 93 18.20 -16.39 13.90
C MET A 93 17.75 -16.88 15.28
N ASN A 94 18.59 -16.67 16.29
CA ASN A 94 18.41 -17.23 17.64
C ASN A 94 17.53 -16.32 18.51
N TYR A 95 16.29 -16.09 18.09
CA TYR A 95 15.33 -15.32 18.86
C TYR A 95 14.22 -16.23 19.40
N ASP A 96 13.87 -16.01 20.66
CA ASP A 96 12.75 -16.68 21.31
C ASP A 96 11.52 -15.75 21.46
N SER A 97 11.69 -14.46 21.20
CA SER A 97 10.62 -13.47 21.31
C SER A 97 10.80 -12.28 20.37
N PRO A 98 9.71 -11.58 20.02
CA PRO A 98 9.80 -10.32 19.29
C PRO A 98 10.48 -9.20 20.11
N GLN A 99 10.54 -9.33 21.43
CA GLN A 99 11.28 -8.40 22.29
C GLN A 99 12.79 -8.49 22.02
N GLU A 100 13.35 -9.68 21.82
CA GLU A 100 14.77 -9.87 21.51
C GLU A 100 15.10 -9.30 20.12
N ILE A 101 14.23 -9.50 19.14
CA ILE A 101 14.36 -8.89 17.80
C ILE A 101 14.37 -7.37 17.89
N PHE A 102 13.45 -6.81 18.68
CA PHE A 102 13.40 -5.37 18.89
C PHE A 102 14.65 -4.83 19.60
N ALA A 103 15.15 -5.56 20.59
CA ALA A 103 16.36 -5.17 21.31
C ALA A 103 17.59 -5.14 20.40
N GLU A 104 17.75 -6.11 19.50
CA GLU A 104 18.80 -6.10 18.50
C GLU A 104 18.63 -4.94 17.50
N MET A 105 17.43 -4.75 16.95
CA MET A 105 17.12 -3.61 16.09
C MET A 105 17.48 -2.27 16.75
N ALA A 106 17.11 -2.10 18.02
CA ALA A 106 17.41 -0.88 18.78
C ALA A 106 18.92 -0.69 19.02
N SER A 107 19.67 -1.78 19.16
CA SER A 107 21.12 -1.72 19.32
C SER A 107 21.85 -1.30 18.03
N LEU A 108 21.29 -1.63 16.88
CA LEU A 108 21.84 -1.32 15.56
C LEU A 108 21.37 0.02 15.00
N SER A 109 20.24 0.53 15.47
CA SER A 109 19.64 1.77 14.98
C SER A 109 19.60 2.83 16.07
N PRO A 110 20.50 3.84 16.04
CA PRO A 110 20.60 4.86 17.09
C PRO A 110 19.29 5.62 17.36
N ILE A 111 18.41 5.73 16.36
CA ILE A 111 17.11 6.41 16.55
C ILE A 111 16.16 5.64 17.48
N TYR A 112 16.39 4.34 17.70
CA TYR A 112 15.63 3.48 18.60
C TYR A 112 16.39 3.11 19.88
N GLY A 113 17.66 3.50 20.02
CA GLY A 113 18.57 3.02 21.08
C GLY A 113 18.09 3.19 22.50
N GLY A 114 17.22 4.17 22.76
CA GLY A 114 16.59 4.38 24.07
C GLY A 114 15.21 3.76 24.23
N ILE A 115 14.67 3.09 23.21
CA ILE A 115 13.34 2.48 23.26
C ILE A 115 13.50 0.98 23.61
N SER A 116 12.75 0.53 24.58
CA SER A 116 12.68 -0.88 24.95
C SER A 116 11.26 -1.30 25.26
N TYR A 117 10.96 -2.59 25.20
CA TYR A 117 9.65 -3.13 25.58
C TYR A 117 9.26 -2.69 26.99
N GLN A 118 10.20 -2.69 27.94
CA GLN A 118 9.95 -2.26 29.31
C GLN A 118 9.51 -0.81 29.38
N ARG A 119 10.14 0.08 28.64
CA ARG A 119 9.79 1.51 28.63
C ARG A 119 8.42 1.78 28.00
N ILE A 120 8.15 1.16 26.86
CA ILE A 120 6.88 1.37 26.15
C ILE A 120 5.67 0.69 26.77
N GLU A 121 5.85 -0.06 27.90
CA GLU A 121 4.73 -0.50 28.74
C GLU A 121 4.01 0.66 29.44
N SER A 122 4.78 1.68 29.85
CA SER A 122 4.28 2.80 30.64
C SER A 122 4.51 4.17 30.02
N GLU A 123 5.40 4.26 29.04
CA GLU A 123 5.77 5.52 28.37
C GLU A 123 5.30 5.54 26.92
N VAL A 124 4.96 6.73 26.42
CA VAL A 124 4.72 6.97 25.00
C VAL A 124 6.00 7.57 24.40
N LEU A 125 6.76 6.76 23.68
CA LEU A 125 8.03 7.14 23.10
C LEU A 125 7.93 7.33 21.60
N GLN A 126 8.42 8.47 21.13
CA GLN A 126 8.56 8.79 19.71
C GLN A 126 10.05 8.77 19.34
N TRP A 127 10.37 8.06 18.28
CA TRP A 127 11.74 8.12 17.73
C TRP A 127 12.00 9.48 17.01
N PRO A 128 13.24 9.98 16.96
CA PRO A 128 14.45 9.50 17.60
C PRO A 128 14.39 9.50 19.12
N CYS A 129 14.85 8.39 19.70
CA CYS A 129 15.01 8.23 21.14
C CYS A 129 16.34 7.48 21.37
N PRO A 130 17.49 8.19 21.31
CA PRO A 130 18.80 7.54 21.16
C PRO A 130 19.34 6.90 22.44
N THR A 131 18.91 7.36 23.63
CA THR A 131 19.41 6.87 24.91
C THR A 131 18.28 6.53 25.87
N PRO A 132 18.52 5.63 26.84
CA PRO A 132 17.50 5.18 27.80
C PRO A 132 16.89 6.31 28.67
N ASP A 133 17.60 7.40 28.89
CA ASP A 133 17.15 8.58 29.63
C ASP A 133 16.44 9.61 28.73
N HIS A 134 16.47 9.44 27.42
CA HIS A 134 15.83 10.35 26.47
C HIS A 134 14.31 10.16 26.46
N GLY A 135 13.54 11.25 26.59
CA GLY A 135 12.07 11.22 26.65
C GLY A 135 11.34 11.08 25.30
N GLY A 136 12.06 10.72 24.24
CA GLY A 136 11.54 10.73 22.87
C GLY A 136 11.52 12.10 22.22
N THR A 137 11.31 12.15 20.90
CA THR A 137 11.35 13.39 20.11
C THR A 137 9.95 13.70 19.57
N LYS A 138 9.26 14.64 20.21
CA LYS A 138 7.90 15.07 19.78
C LYS A 138 7.90 15.80 18.44
N TYR A 139 8.94 16.60 18.19
CA TYR A 139 9.08 17.41 16.98
C TYR A 139 10.44 17.13 16.34
N LEU A 140 10.43 16.66 15.09
CA LEU A 140 11.64 16.64 14.27
C LEU A 140 12.07 18.08 13.96
N HIS A 141 13.37 18.33 13.87
CA HIS A 141 13.92 19.61 13.44
C HIS A 141 13.47 20.83 14.30
N LYS A 142 13.20 20.64 15.60
CA LYS A 142 12.89 21.75 16.50
C LYS A 142 14.12 22.65 16.65
N GLY A 143 14.01 23.88 16.15
CA GLY A 143 15.06 24.92 16.23
C GLY A 143 16.17 24.79 15.18
N SER A 144 16.44 23.61 14.63
CA SER A 144 17.42 23.39 13.57
C SER A 144 17.16 22.07 12.84
N PHE A 145 17.69 21.95 11.61
CA PHE A 145 17.76 20.67 10.89
C PHE A 145 19.00 19.89 11.32
N GLY A 146 19.02 18.59 11.06
CA GLY A 146 20.19 17.75 11.35
C GLY A 146 21.46 18.21 10.63
N ARG A 147 21.35 18.93 9.50
CA ARG A 147 22.43 19.57 8.76
C ARG A 147 22.73 21.01 9.19
N GLY A 148 22.03 21.55 10.21
CA GLY A 148 22.09 22.94 10.66
C GLY A 148 21.00 23.79 10.02
N LEU A 149 21.25 24.42 8.89
CA LEU A 149 20.25 25.20 8.14
C LEU A 149 19.48 24.35 7.14
N GLY A 150 18.25 24.75 6.84
CA GLY A 150 17.45 24.17 5.76
C GLY A 150 18.11 24.43 4.40
N LEU A 151 18.03 23.46 3.50
CA LEU A 151 18.48 23.61 2.12
C LEU A 151 17.29 23.93 1.22
N PHE A 152 17.39 25.04 0.49
CA PHE A 152 16.50 25.31 -0.62
C PHE A 152 17.07 24.69 -1.90
N SER A 153 16.20 24.02 -2.66
CA SER A 153 16.53 23.53 -3.99
C SER A 153 15.63 24.23 -5.01
N ALA A 154 16.22 24.80 -6.04
CA ALA A 154 15.44 25.29 -7.17
C ALA A 154 14.94 24.10 -7.98
N ILE A 155 13.64 24.03 -8.18
CA ILE A 155 13.00 22.99 -8.99
C ILE A 155 12.08 23.65 -10.02
N ASP A 156 12.15 23.16 -11.25
CA ASP A 156 11.23 23.55 -12.31
C ASP A 156 10.02 22.61 -12.32
N PHE A 157 8.88 23.14 -12.73
CA PHE A 157 7.70 22.31 -12.96
C PHE A 157 7.95 21.34 -14.13
N ARG A 158 7.65 20.06 -13.90
CA ARG A 158 7.60 19.03 -14.93
C ARG A 158 6.19 18.45 -14.96
N PRO A 159 5.53 18.42 -16.14
CA PRO A 159 4.27 17.71 -16.25
C PRO A 159 4.51 16.20 -16.06
N SER A 160 3.41 15.45 -15.86
CA SER A 160 3.46 13.99 -15.96
C SER A 160 3.97 13.57 -17.34
N GLU A 161 4.65 12.43 -17.40
CA GLU A 161 5.14 11.88 -18.68
C GLU A 161 4.00 11.50 -19.62
N GLU A 162 2.84 11.16 -19.06
CA GLU A 162 1.64 10.82 -19.83
C GLU A 162 0.53 11.85 -19.60
N LEU A 163 0.22 12.59 -20.67
CA LEU A 163 -0.88 13.57 -20.70
C LEU A 163 -1.95 13.09 -21.68
N PRO A 164 -3.22 13.52 -21.53
CA PRO A 164 -4.28 13.27 -22.50
C PRO A 164 -3.90 13.75 -23.91
N ASP A 165 -4.38 13.01 -24.90
CA ASP A 165 -4.26 13.31 -26.31
C ASP A 165 -5.56 12.97 -27.07
N GLU A 166 -5.52 12.98 -28.41
CA GLU A 166 -6.70 12.72 -29.24
C GLU A 166 -7.23 11.28 -29.10
N GLU A 167 -6.35 10.31 -28.81
CA GLU A 167 -6.71 8.89 -28.67
C GLU A 167 -7.19 8.57 -27.26
N TYR A 168 -6.59 9.18 -26.24
CA TYR A 168 -6.90 9.02 -24.81
C TYR A 168 -7.19 10.38 -24.17
N PRO A 169 -8.41 10.93 -24.39
CA PRO A 169 -8.68 12.34 -24.10
C PRO A 169 -8.96 12.69 -22.65
N PHE A 170 -9.00 11.70 -21.73
CA PHE A 170 -9.31 11.94 -20.33
C PHE A 170 -8.10 11.71 -19.43
N PHE A 171 -7.97 12.56 -18.40
CA PHE A 171 -7.12 12.28 -17.26
C PHE A 171 -7.77 11.26 -16.35
N LEU A 172 -7.07 10.18 -16.04
CA LEU A 172 -7.39 9.32 -14.92
C LEU A 172 -6.56 9.73 -13.70
N THR A 173 -7.23 9.97 -12.58
CA THR A 173 -6.59 10.02 -11.26
C THR A 173 -7.16 8.95 -10.36
N THR A 174 -6.30 8.36 -9.50
CA THR A 174 -6.69 7.27 -8.62
C THR A 174 -6.69 7.68 -7.16
N GLY A 175 -7.47 6.99 -6.33
CA GLY A 175 -7.53 7.29 -4.92
C GLY A 175 -8.23 6.22 -4.08
N ARG A 176 -8.65 6.61 -2.90
CA ARG A 176 -9.32 5.74 -1.92
C ARG A 176 -10.71 6.24 -1.60
N HIS A 177 -11.59 5.31 -1.26
CA HIS A 177 -12.83 5.58 -0.56
C HIS A 177 -12.70 5.33 0.94
N TYR A 178 -13.51 6.02 1.72
CA TYR A 178 -13.44 5.99 3.19
C TYR A 178 -13.63 4.59 3.78
N ALA A 179 -14.52 3.78 3.19
CA ALA A 179 -14.84 2.44 3.69
C ALA A 179 -13.72 1.41 3.51
N HIS A 180 -12.77 1.65 2.60
CA HIS A 180 -11.73 0.68 2.27
C HIS A 180 -10.32 1.19 2.51
N TYR A 181 -9.46 0.26 2.93
CA TYR A 181 -8.04 0.51 3.15
C TYR A 181 -7.21 -0.24 2.10
N ASN A 182 -6.32 0.49 1.42
CA ASN A 182 -5.45 -0.01 0.34
C ASN A 182 -6.24 -0.88 -0.67
N ALA A 183 -5.72 -2.04 -1.03
CA ALA A 183 -6.32 -2.99 -1.97
C ALA A 183 -7.55 -3.76 -1.41
N ARG A 184 -8.20 -3.25 -0.35
CA ARG A 184 -9.40 -3.87 0.24
C ARG A 184 -9.18 -5.28 0.81
N THR A 185 -7.96 -5.76 0.89
CA THR A 185 -7.63 -7.14 1.32
C THR A 185 -8.27 -7.49 2.66
N MET A 186 -8.22 -6.63 3.66
CA MET A 186 -8.88 -6.82 4.96
C MET A 186 -10.29 -6.26 4.99
N THR A 187 -10.48 -5.01 4.55
CA THR A 187 -11.76 -4.31 4.67
C THR A 187 -12.86 -4.90 3.77
N GLY A 188 -12.51 -5.50 2.65
CA GLY A 188 -13.44 -6.24 1.80
C GLY A 188 -13.96 -7.54 2.42
N ARG A 189 -13.26 -8.06 3.44
CA ARG A 189 -13.69 -9.23 4.22
C ARG A 189 -14.46 -8.86 5.50
N CYS A 190 -14.63 -7.57 5.76
CA CYS A 190 -15.51 -7.06 6.81
C CYS A 190 -16.88 -6.74 6.22
N PRO A 191 -17.94 -7.49 6.54
CA PRO A 191 -19.26 -7.34 5.89
C PRO A 191 -19.82 -5.92 5.97
N THR A 192 -19.66 -5.23 7.09
CA THR A 192 -20.13 -3.86 7.29
C THR A 192 -19.41 -2.89 6.34
N LEU A 193 -18.07 -2.93 6.27
CA LEU A 193 -17.31 -2.05 5.40
C LEU A 193 -17.54 -2.39 3.91
N ALA A 194 -17.64 -3.68 3.60
CA ALA A 194 -17.93 -4.14 2.24
C ALA A 194 -19.32 -3.71 1.76
N SER A 195 -20.31 -3.59 2.66
CA SER A 195 -21.65 -3.11 2.31
C SER A 195 -21.73 -1.59 2.10
N GLU A 196 -20.87 -0.81 2.78
CA GLU A 196 -20.81 0.66 2.60
C GLU A 196 -20.29 1.06 1.21
N TYR A 197 -19.37 0.28 0.65
CA TYR A 197 -18.81 0.51 -0.67
C TYR A 197 -18.52 -0.84 -1.34
N SER A 198 -19.53 -1.33 -2.09
CA SER A 198 -19.58 -2.73 -2.50
C SER A 198 -19.07 -3.02 -3.91
N GLN A 199 -18.81 -1.97 -4.72
CA GLN A 199 -18.38 -2.12 -6.12
C GLN A 199 -17.48 -0.98 -6.55
N ALA A 200 -16.65 -1.24 -7.55
CA ALA A 200 -15.81 -0.22 -8.18
C ALA A 200 -16.68 0.85 -8.86
N ILE A 201 -16.32 2.10 -8.65
CA ILE A 201 -17.03 3.25 -9.20
C ILE A 201 -16.04 4.20 -9.85
N THR A 202 -16.36 4.64 -11.07
CA THR A 202 -15.66 5.72 -11.75
C THR A 202 -16.48 6.98 -11.69
N GLN A 203 -15.96 8.01 -11.04
CA GLN A 203 -16.57 9.33 -11.00
C GLN A 203 -16.19 10.12 -12.26
N MET A 204 -17.18 10.73 -12.89
CA MET A 204 -16.98 11.57 -14.09
C MET A 204 -17.93 12.76 -14.11
N HIS A 205 -17.52 13.82 -14.82
CA HIS A 205 -18.33 15.02 -14.92
C HIS A 205 -19.58 14.78 -15.77
N VAL A 206 -20.70 15.39 -15.37
CA VAL A 206 -21.99 15.23 -16.08
C VAL A 206 -21.94 15.65 -17.54
N ASN A 207 -21.16 16.69 -17.90
CA ASN A 207 -21.00 17.15 -19.26
C ASN A 207 -20.22 16.15 -20.12
N ASP A 208 -19.20 15.50 -19.55
CA ASP A 208 -18.45 14.46 -20.25
C ASP A 208 -19.33 13.23 -20.51
N ALA A 209 -20.10 12.83 -19.51
CA ALA A 209 -21.04 11.73 -19.62
C ALA A 209 -22.09 11.99 -20.70
N ALA A 210 -22.64 13.21 -20.75
CA ALA A 210 -23.60 13.61 -21.79
C ALA A 210 -22.97 13.54 -23.20
N ARG A 211 -21.71 13.93 -23.36
CA ARG A 211 -20.99 13.83 -24.66
C ARG A 211 -20.78 12.38 -25.09
N LEU A 212 -20.58 11.49 -24.12
CA LEU A 212 -20.36 10.06 -24.38
C LEU A 212 -21.65 9.22 -24.41
N GLY A 213 -22.81 9.82 -24.09
CA GLY A 213 -24.07 9.09 -23.99
C GLY A 213 -24.18 8.15 -22.79
N VAL A 214 -23.41 8.43 -21.72
CA VAL A 214 -23.35 7.62 -20.50
C VAL A 214 -24.32 8.17 -19.44
N ASN A 215 -25.09 7.30 -18.80
CA ASN A 215 -25.97 7.65 -17.70
C ASN A 215 -25.36 7.22 -16.35
N ASN A 216 -25.88 7.80 -15.28
CA ASN A 216 -25.47 7.41 -13.95
C ASN A 216 -25.83 5.94 -13.64
N GLY A 217 -24.83 5.15 -13.27
CA GLY A 217 -25.00 3.71 -13.01
C GLY A 217 -24.71 2.80 -14.20
N ASP A 218 -24.46 3.36 -15.39
CA ASP A 218 -24.07 2.56 -16.56
C ASP A 218 -22.68 1.94 -16.36
N GLN A 219 -22.50 0.76 -16.97
CA GLN A 219 -21.17 0.17 -17.09
C GLN A 219 -20.40 0.90 -18.18
N ILE A 220 -19.18 1.30 -17.87
CA ILE A 220 -18.28 1.96 -18.80
C ILE A 220 -16.98 1.19 -18.90
N ARG A 221 -16.43 1.14 -20.10
CA ARG A 221 -15.09 0.63 -20.38
C ARG A 221 -14.11 1.78 -20.38
N ILE A 222 -13.05 1.63 -19.61
CA ILE A 222 -11.97 2.58 -19.50
C ILE A 222 -10.72 1.89 -20.01
N SER A 223 -10.10 2.47 -21.05
CA SER A 223 -8.93 1.90 -21.71
C SER A 223 -7.77 2.86 -21.66
N SER A 224 -6.57 2.35 -21.45
CA SER A 224 -5.30 3.07 -21.60
C SER A 224 -4.42 2.36 -22.65
N ARG A 225 -3.20 2.82 -22.82
CA ARG A 225 -2.20 2.16 -23.69
C ARG A 225 -1.76 0.79 -23.18
N ARG A 226 -2.11 0.43 -21.93
CA ARG A 226 -1.64 -0.79 -21.25
C ARG A 226 -2.72 -1.83 -21.04
N GLY A 227 -3.96 -1.40 -20.91
CA GLY A 227 -5.06 -2.32 -20.69
C GLY A 227 -6.40 -1.63 -20.59
N GLU A 228 -7.39 -2.38 -20.17
CA GLU A 228 -8.75 -1.90 -20.00
C GLU A 228 -9.40 -2.49 -18.74
N VAL A 229 -10.34 -1.75 -18.20
CA VAL A 229 -11.20 -2.18 -17.09
C VAL A 229 -12.63 -1.74 -17.33
N VAL A 230 -13.58 -2.48 -16.73
CA VAL A 230 -15.00 -2.09 -16.71
C VAL A 230 -15.37 -1.67 -15.31
N SER A 231 -16.06 -0.53 -15.20
CA SER A 231 -16.47 0.04 -13.91
C SER A 231 -17.82 0.73 -14.03
N THR A 232 -18.49 0.98 -12.91
CA THR A 232 -19.79 1.67 -12.87
C THR A 232 -19.59 3.19 -12.86
N ALA A 233 -20.22 3.89 -13.79
CA ALA A 233 -20.19 5.34 -13.85
C ALA A 233 -20.99 5.99 -12.71
N ARG A 234 -20.38 6.95 -12.01
CA ARG A 234 -21.04 7.87 -11.07
C ARG A 234 -20.88 9.30 -11.57
N LEU A 235 -21.99 9.94 -11.92
CA LEU A 235 -22.00 11.26 -12.47
C LEU A 235 -22.10 12.33 -11.37
N GLY A 236 -21.37 13.42 -11.56
CA GLY A 236 -21.38 14.57 -10.64
C GLY A 236 -20.55 15.73 -11.18
N ASP A 237 -20.30 16.70 -10.32
CA ASP A 237 -19.49 17.90 -10.57
C ASP A 237 -18.23 17.96 -9.67
N ILE A 238 -17.96 16.87 -8.95
CA ILE A 238 -16.79 16.78 -8.05
C ILE A 238 -15.50 16.67 -8.85
N VAL A 239 -15.55 15.92 -9.96
CA VAL A 239 -14.42 15.74 -10.87
C VAL A 239 -14.56 16.76 -12.02
N PRO A 240 -13.51 17.51 -12.37
CA PRO A 240 -13.59 18.49 -13.47
C PRO A 240 -13.79 17.80 -14.82
N GLU A 241 -14.31 18.55 -15.80
CA GLU A 241 -14.42 18.08 -17.19
C GLU A 241 -13.05 17.67 -17.74
N GLY A 242 -13.03 16.58 -18.51
CA GLY A 242 -11.83 15.99 -19.06
C GLY A 242 -11.05 15.11 -18.06
N ALA A 243 -11.57 14.91 -16.83
CA ALA A 243 -10.94 14.03 -15.86
C ALA A 243 -11.93 13.00 -15.31
N ILE A 244 -11.40 11.87 -14.88
CA ILE A 244 -12.12 10.84 -14.13
C ILE A 244 -11.35 10.45 -12.87
N PHE A 245 -12.08 9.99 -11.86
CA PHE A 245 -11.51 9.42 -10.65
C PHE A 245 -11.93 7.96 -10.53
N MET A 246 -10.97 7.09 -10.30
CA MET A 246 -11.19 5.68 -9.94
C MET A 246 -10.58 5.36 -8.59
N ASP A 247 -11.20 4.47 -7.85
CA ASP A 247 -10.52 3.83 -6.73
C ASP A 247 -9.64 2.67 -7.22
N PHE A 248 -8.75 2.20 -6.34
CA PHE A 248 -7.89 1.03 -6.59
C PHE A 248 -8.17 -0.13 -5.63
N HIS A 249 -9.37 -0.16 -5.02
CA HIS A 249 -9.71 -1.14 -4.01
C HIS A 249 -10.17 -2.48 -4.57
N PHE A 250 -10.63 -2.52 -5.81
CA PHE A 250 -11.35 -3.65 -6.39
C PHE A 250 -10.51 -4.41 -7.41
N PRO A 251 -10.18 -5.70 -7.13
CA PRO A 251 -9.45 -6.53 -8.09
C PRO A 251 -10.16 -6.67 -9.44
N GLU A 252 -11.49 -6.72 -9.41
CA GLU A 252 -12.35 -6.86 -10.59
C GLU A 252 -12.36 -5.63 -11.52
N ALA A 253 -11.92 -4.47 -11.01
CA ALA A 253 -11.76 -3.24 -11.79
C ALA A 253 -10.48 -2.51 -11.34
N ASN A 254 -9.37 -3.24 -11.34
CA ASN A 254 -8.09 -2.74 -10.87
C ASN A 254 -7.57 -1.59 -11.74
N SER A 255 -7.63 -0.37 -11.21
CA SER A 255 -7.12 0.82 -11.92
C SER A 255 -5.62 0.75 -12.23
N ASN A 256 -4.84 -0.07 -11.52
CA ASN A 256 -3.41 -0.25 -11.79
C ASN A 256 -3.11 -0.95 -13.12
N VAL A 257 -4.09 -1.66 -13.70
CA VAL A 257 -4.02 -2.19 -15.08
C VAL A 257 -3.87 -1.06 -16.12
N LEU A 258 -4.39 0.13 -15.81
CA LEU A 258 -4.37 1.30 -16.70
C LEU A 258 -3.09 2.12 -16.56
N LEU A 259 -2.44 2.07 -15.39
CA LEU A 259 -1.32 2.94 -15.03
C LEU A 259 -0.01 2.52 -15.70
N GLY A 260 0.85 3.50 -15.96
CA GLY A 260 2.15 3.30 -16.59
C GLY A 260 3.29 3.01 -15.62
N THR A 261 4.47 2.80 -16.19
CA THR A 261 5.73 2.50 -15.49
C THR A 261 6.58 3.74 -15.23
N SER A 262 6.03 4.94 -15.38
CA SER A 262 6.78 6.17 -15.07
C SER A 262 7.19 6.20 -13.61
N LEU A 263 8.49 6.32 -13.36
CA LEU A 263 9.07 6.29 -12.03
C LEU A 263 9.80 7.60 -11.73
N ASP A 264 9.64 8.10 -10.50
CA ASP A 264 10.55 9.13 -10.01
C ASP A 264 12.01 8.70 -10.18
N PRO A 265 12.87 9.51 -10.79
CA PRO A 265 14.24 9.11 -11.12
C PRO A 265 15.10 8.79 -9.89
N ILE A 266 14.76 9.34 -8.72
CA ILE A 266 15.52 9.18 -7.48
C ILE A 266 14.87 8.13 -6.58
N THR A 267 13.60 8.32 -6.22
CA THR A 267 12.89 7.47 -5.25
C THR A 267 12.28 6.23 -5.87
N LYS A 268 12.19 6.18 -7.22
CA LYS A 268 11.52 5.11 -7.97
C LYS A 268 10.03 4.95 -7.62
N THR A 269 9.43 6.01 -7.07
CA THR A 269 7.99 6.03 -6.80
C THR A 269 7.22 6.06 -8.11
N PRO A 270 6.27 5.16 -8.35
CA PRO A 270 5.44 5.18 -9.56
C PRO A 270 4.47 6.36 -9.59
N ASP A 271 4.14 6.81 -10.80
CA ASP A 271 3.11 7.83 -11.02
C ASP A 271 1.71 7.21 -10.99
N TYR A 272 1.16 7.07 -9.79
CA TYR A 272 -0.18 6.51 -9.58
C TYR A 272 -1.33 7.50 -9.87
N LYS A 273 -1.03 8.77 -10.13
CA LYS A 273 -2.04 9.83 -10.07
C LYS A 273 -2.42 10.42 -11.42
N VAL A 274 -1.66 10.12 -12.45
CA VAL A 274 -1.93 10.62 -13.80
C VAL A 274 -1.73 9.51 -14.82
N CYS A 275 -2.78 9.31 -15.63
CA CYS A 275 -2.77 8.42 -16.78
C CYS A 275 -3.75 8.95 -17.82
N ALA A 276 -3.44 8.81 -19.09
CA ALA A 276 -4.35 9.14 -20.17
C ALA A 276 -5.24 7.94 -20.54
N VAL A 277 -6.55 8.17 -20.61
CA VAL A 277 -7.52 7.10 -20.86
C VAL A 277 -8.61 7.53 -21.85
N ARG A 278 -9.23 6.52 -22.46
CA ARG A 278 -10.45 6.62 -23.25
C ARG A 278 -11.60 5.94 -22.52
N ILE A 279 -12.81 6.47 -22.70
CA ILE A 279 -14.04 5.96 -22.08
C ILE A 279 -15.05 5.63 -23.17
N GLU A 280 -15.68 4.47 -23.05
CA GLU A 280 -16.75 4.01 -23.93
C GLU A 280 -17.86 3.36 -23.09
N ALA A 281 -19.07 3.32 -23.59
CA ALA A 281 -20.14 2.47 -23.00
C ALA A 281 -19.73 1.01 -23.13
N ALA A 282 -19.90 0.21 -22.07
CA ALA A 282 -19.48 -1.20 -22.03
C ALA A 282 -20.57 -2.14 -22.58
#